data_b6eecb53faf2e979aca7f022764aa8de
#
_entry.id   b6eecb53faf2e979aca7f022764aa8de
#
_cell.length_a   1.000
_cell.length_b   1.000
_cell.length_c   1.000
_cell.angle_alpha   90.00
_cell.angle_beta   90.00
_cell.angle_gamma   90.00
#
_symmetry.space_group_name_H-M   'P 1'
#
loop_
_entity.id
_entity.type
_entity.pdbx_description
1 polymer ?
#
loop_
_entity_poly.entity_id
_entity_poly.type
_entity_poly.pdbx_seq_one_letter_code
_entity_poly.pdbx_strand_id
1 'polypeptide(L)'
;MKPNTIVLILFLSLFSITIQAQTNGWVNLFDGKSLDGWKASEHPSTFSVGDSGIVVFGDRAHLFYEGKVNNHNFKNFEFKVKVMTKPGANSGIFIHTTYQETGWPSKGYEIQVNNSHTDWRRTGSIYAVQDVKEVFVKDNEWYIEHIIVQGKKITVKINDKVINEYTEGENGKLSSGTVALQGHDPKSKVYYKEVMIKILPD
;
A
#
# COMPACT_ATOMS: atom_id res chain seq x y z
N MET A 1 28.91 67.27 29.85
CA MET A 1 28.94 65.79 29.92
C MET A 1 27.61 65.27 29.31
N LYS A 2 27.66 64.54 28.17
CA LYS A 2 26.46 63.95 27.55
C LYS A 2 26.40 62.49 28.00
N PRO A 3 25.22 61.96 28.39
CA PRO A 3 25.10 60.55 28.76
C PRO A 3 25.10 59.66 27.53
N ASN A 4 25.94 58.60 27.52
CA ASN A 4 25.95 57.57 26.53
C ASN A 4 24.80 56.57 26.83
N THR A 5 23.82 56.50 25.94
CA THR A 5 22.76 55.50 26.02
C THR A 5 23.26 54.22 25.36
N ILE A 6 23.44 53.15 26.16
CA ILE A 6 23.76 51.80 25.67
C ILE A 6 22.43 51.13 25.31
N VAL A 7 22.25 50.86 24.02
CA VAL A 7 21.10 50.06 23.51
C VAL A 7 21.52 48.59 23.55
N LEU A 8 20.90 47.85 24.45
CA LEU A 8 21.09 46.36 24.55
C LEU A 8 20.11 45.70 23.56
N ILE A 9 20.65 45.17 22.46
CA ILE A 9 19.84 44.41 21.49
C ILE A 9 19.81 42.95 21.96
N LEU A 10 18.63 42.51 22.44
CA LEU A 10 18.39 41.13 22.81
C LEU A 10 18.09 40.32 21.52
N PHE A 11 19.02 39.47 21.13
CA PHE A 11 18.78 38.47 20.08
C PHE A 11 17.95 37.33 20.66
N LEU A 12 16.64 37.29 20.34
CA LEU A 12 15.77 36.11 20.58
C LEU A 12 16.05 35.08 19.48
N SER A 13 16.83 34.06 19.75
CA SER A 13 16.97 32.91 18.87
C SER A 13 15.71 32.02 18.98
N LEU A 14 14.87 32.07 17.96
CA LEU A 14 13.74 31.15 17.79
C LEU A 14 14.30 29.74 17.46
N PHE A 15 14.39 28.90 18.46
CA PHE A 15 14.63 27.47 18.26
C PHE A 15 13.31 26.85 17.71
N SER A 16 13.27 26.60 16.41
CA SER A 16 12.20 25.78 15.80
C SER A 16 12.40 24.34 16.23
N ILE A 17 11.62 23.89 17.20
CA ILE A 17 11.54 22.46 17.57
C ILE A 17 10.72 21.78 16.47
N THR A 18 11.40 21.11 15.55
CA THR A 18 10.74 20.16 14.63
C THR A 18 10.32 18.95 15.44
N ILE A 19 9.03 18.85 15.77
CA ILE A 19 8.43 17.63 16.31
C ILE A 19 8.44 16.61 15.17
N GLN A 20 9.46 15.76 15.14
CA GLN A 20 9.48 14.60 14.26
C GLN A 20 8.50 13.58 14.85
N ALA A 21 7.32 13.47 14.25
CA ALA A 21 6.35 12.46 14.63
C ALA A 21 7.02 11.10 14.56
N GLN A 22 7.09 10.39 15.68
CA GLN A 22 7.70 9.07 15.78
C GLN A 22 6.81 8.09 14.99
N THR A 23 7.22 7.73 13.80
CA THR A 23 6.46 6.90 12.83
C THR A 23 6.35 5.43 13.26
N ASN A 24 6.88 5.06 14.45
CA ASN A 24 6.91 3.67 14.94
C ASN A 24 7.41 2.66 13.89
N GLY A 25 8.35 3.08 13.04
CA GLY A 25 8.93 2.27 11.99
C GLY A 25 8.13 2.22 10.68
N TRP A 26 7.01 2.90 10.59
CA TRP A 26 6.24 3.03 9.35
C TRP A 26 6.87 4.04 8.40
N VAL A 27 6.95 3.65 7.12
CA VAL A 27 7.48 4.50 6.03
C VAL A 27 6.42 4.60 4.94
N ASN A 28 6.18 5.83 4.44
CA ASN A 28 5.30 6.04 3.31
C ASN A 28 5.96 5.56 2.02
N LEU A 29 5.22 4.77 1.23
CA LEU A 29 5.60 4.37 -0.14
C LEU A 29 4.98 5.30 -1.20
N PHE A 30 4.01 6.13 -0.80
CA PHE A 30 3.35 7.11 -1.65
C PHE A 30 3.36 8.47 -0.96
N ASP A 31 3.80 9.50 -1.67
CA ASP A 31 3.97 10.86 -1.14
C ASP A 31 2.66 11.68 -1.14
N GLY A 32 1.58 11.12 -1.69
CA GLY A 32 0.28 11.79 -1.85
C GLY A 32 0.20 12.72 -3.07
N LYS A 33 1.24 12.83 -3.89
CA LYS A 33 1.34 13.83 -4.97
C LYS A 33 1.78 13.26 -6.31
N SER A 34 2.64 12.25 -6.32
CA SER A 34 3.22 11.67 -7.52
C SER A 34 3.30 10.15 -7.46
N LEU A 35 3.54 9.51 -8.60
CA LEU A 35 3.88 8.10 -8.67
C LEU A 35 5.40 7.87 -8.67
N ASP A 36 6.18 8.81 -8.16
CA ASP A 36 7.63 8.66 -8.03
C ASP A 36 7.96 7.44 -7.14
N GLY A 37 8.85 6.59 -7.61
CA GLY A 37 9.14 5.31 -6.97
C GLY A 37 8.15 4.19 -7.30
N TRP A 38 7.20 4.44 -8.19
CA TRP A 38 6.28 3.44 -8.71
C TRP A 38 6.45 3.26 -10.21
N LYS A 39 6.35 2.03 -10.70
CA LYS A 39 6.47 1.68 -12.10
C LYS A 39 5.27 0.87 -12.57
N ALA A 40 4.55 1.43 -13.52
CA ALA A 40 3.43 0.72 -14.14
C ALA A 40 3.92 -0.27 -15.20
N SER A 41 3.18 -1.38 -15.33
CA SER A 41 3.35 -2.36 -16.40
C SER A 41 2.65 -1.90 -17.70
N GLU A 42 2.18 -2.82 -18.50
CA GLU A 42 1.64 -2.74 -19.87
C GLU A 42 0.74 -1.53 -20.20
N HIS A 43 -0.08 -0.99 -19.25
CA HIS A 43 -0.98 0.15 -19.49
C HIS A 43 -0.81 1.23 -18.41
N PRO A 44 0.24 2.07 -18.48
CA PRO A 44 0.51 3.08 -17.45
C PRO A 44 -0.63 4.07 -17.22
N SER A 45 -1.44 4.35 -18.25
CA SER A 45 -2.60 5.25 -18.16
C SER A 45 -3.71 4.76 -17.22
N THR A 46 -3.67 3.47 -16.80
CA THR A 46 -4.57 2.91 -15.78
C THR A 46 -4.37 3.55 -14.41
N PHE A 47 -3.19 4.15 -14.18
CA PHE A 47 -2.84 4.76 -12.89
C PHE A 47 -2.68 6.28 -13.02
N SER A 48 -3.28 6.99 -12.10
CA SER A 48 -3.13 8.44 -11.98
C SER A 48 -3.15 8.87 -10.52
N VAL A 49 -2.78 10.10 -10.24
CA VAL A 49 -2.92 10.70 -8.90
C VAL A 49 -3.99 11.78 -8.96
N GLY A 50 -4.90 11.75 -8.01
CA GLY A 50 -5.94 12.75 -7.82
C GLY A 50 -6.08 13.13 -6.34
N ASP A 51 -7.05 13.98 -6.02
CA ASP A 51 -7.30 14.44 -4.64
C ASP A 51 -7.54 13.29 -3.64
N SER A 52 -8.00 12.14 -4.15
CA SER A 52 -8.26 10.94 -3.34
C SER A 52 -7.06 10.00 -3.22
N GLY A 53 -5.89 10.35 -3.76
CA GLY A 53 -4.69 9.50 -3.80
C GLY A 53 -4.45 8.85 -5.16
N ILE A 54 -3.90 7.64 -5.18
CA ILE A 54 -3.72 6.86 -6.40
C ILE A 54 -5.10 6.41 -6.90
N VAL A 55 -5.41 6.74 -8.14
CA VAL A 55 -6.61 6.30 -8.84
C VAL A 55 -6.23 5.18 -9.79
N VAL A 56 -6.87 4.04 -9.65
CA VAL A 56 -6.72 2.89 -10.53
C VAL A 56 -8.00 2.74 -11.35
N PHE A 57 -7.92 3.00 -12.65
CA PHE A 57 -9.08 2.92 -13.54
C PHE A 57 -8.63 2.83 -15.00
N GLY A 58 -8.77 1.69 -15.62
CA GLY A 58 -8.34 1.44 -17.00
C GLY A 58 -8.12 -0.05 -17.27
N ASP A 59 -7.39 -0.33 -18.34
CA ASP A 59 -7.05 -1.68 -18.76
C ASP A 59 -6.18 -2.41 -17.73
N ARG A 60 -6.10 -3.73 -17.84
CA ARG A 60 -5.27 -4.54 -16.96
C ARG A 60 -3.83 -4.00 -16.93
N ALA A 61 -3.35 -3.71 -15.74
CA ALA A 61 -1.97 -3.26 -15.49
C ALA A 61 -1.63 -3.44 -14.01
N HIS A 62 -0.35 -3.36 -13.67
CA HIS A 62 0.10 -3.43 -12.28
C HIS A 62 1.07 -2.30 -12.00
N LEU A 63 0.91 -1.66 -10.87
CA LEU A 63 1.75 -0.56 -10.38
C LEU A 63 2.69 -1.10 -9.31
N PHE A 64 3.93 -1.38 -9.69
CA PHE A 64 4.95 -1.97 -8.82
C PHE A 64 5.70 -0.87 -8.07
N TYR A 65 5.94 -1.08 -6.77
CA TYR A 65 6.84 -0.21 -6.04
C TYR A 65 8.29 -0.55 -6.39
N GLU A 66 9.02 0.42 -6.94
CA GLU A 66 10.45 0.34 -7.27
C GLU A 66 11.26 1.46 -6.61
N GLY A 67 10.71 2.06 -5.55
CA GLY A 67 11.36 3.13 -4.81
C GLY A 67 12.47 2.63 -3.89
N LYS A 68 13.06 3.57 -3.16
CA LYS A 68 14.30 3.34 -2.39
C LYS A 68 14.11 2.59 -1.07
N VAL A 69 12.89 2.51 -0.53
CA VAL A 69 12.63 1.88 0.77
C VAL A 69 13.03 0.40 0.68
N ASN A 70 14.00 0.01 1.50
CA ASN A 70 14.58 -1.33 1.56
C ASN A 70 14.96 -1.91 0.17
N ASN A 71 15.39 -1.04 -0.78
CA ASN A 71 15.64 -1.39 -2.18
C ASN A 71 14.47 -2.14 -2.83
N HIS A 72 13.23 -1.78 -2.49
CA HIS A 72 11.97 -2.44 -2.92
C HIS A 72 11.99 -3.97 -2.80
N ASN A 73 12.73 -4.51 -1.84
CA ASN A 73 12.82 -5.94 -1.60
C ASN A 73 12.45 -6.24 -0.14
N PHE A 74 11.21 -6.58 0.09
CA PHE A 74 10.60 -6.81 1.40
C PHE A 74 10.52 -8.30 1.68
N LYS A 75 10.98 -8.76 2.86
CA LYS A 75 10.90 -10.14 3.33
C LYS A 75 9.84 -10.28 4.43
N ASN A 76 10.11 -9.71 5.59
CA ASN A 76 9.15 -9.61 6.67
C ASN A 76 8.69 -8.17 6.81
N PHE A 77 7.40 -7.93 6.78
CA PHE A 77 6.87 -6.57 6.80
C PHE A 77 5.39 -6.51 7.22
N GLU A 78 4.98 -5.33 7.60
CA GLU A 78 3.58 -4.92 7.64
C GLU A 78 3.35 -3.92 6.50
N PHE A 79 2.33 -4.14 5.68
CA PHE A 79 1.88 -3.21 4.64
C PHE A 79 0.48 -2.72 4.98
N LYS A 80 0.27 -1.43 4.99
CA LYS A 80 -1.00 -0.80 5.34
C LYS A 80 -1.39 0.22 4.29
N VAL A 81 -2.64 0.17 3.86
CA VAL A 81 -3.16 1.09 2.85
C VAL A 81 -4.64 1.38 3.11
N LYS A 82 -5.07 2.62 2.89
CA LYS A 82 -6.48 2.96 2.79
C LYS A 82 -6.98 2.70 1.38
N VAL A 83 -8.06 1.98 1.28
CA VAL A 83 -8.68 1.55 0.01
C VAL A 83 -10.12 2.02 -0.05
N MET A 84 -10.59 2.39 -1.23
CA MET A 84 -12.01 2.59 -1.52
C MET A 84 -12.32 2.04 -2.91
N THR A 85 -13.22 1.08 -2.99
CA THR A 85 -13.73 0.51 -4.26
C THR A 85 -14.97 1.25 -4.73
N LYS A 86 -15.16 1.33 -6.04
CA LYS A 86 -16.46 1.65 -6.62
C LYS A 86 -17.28 0.37 -6.84
N PRO A 87 -18.64 0.46 -6.94
CA PRO A 87 -19.48 -0.71 -7.16
C PRO A 87 -19.03 -1.53 -8.37
N GLY A 88 -18.89 -2.83 -8.17
CA GLY A 88 -18.46 -3.77 -9.20
C GLY A 88 -16.96 -3.74 -9.51
N ALA A 89 -16.14 -3.04 -8.73
CA ALA A 89 -14.70 -2.99 -8.94
C ALA A 89 -14.00 -4.26 -8.44
N ASN A 90 -12.94 -4.63 -9.18
CA ASN A 90 -11.98 -5.66 -8.82
C ASN A 90 -10.56 -5.07 -8.87
N SER A 91 -9.75 -5.41 -7.90
CA SER A 91 -8.35 -5.04 -7.78
C SER A 91 -7.64 -6.01 -6.84
N GLY A 92 -6.36 -5.80 -6.60
CA GLY A 92 -5.56 -6.62 -5.70
C GLY A 92 -4.28 -5.92 -5.27
N ILE A 93 -3.71 -6.42 -4.19
CA ILE A 93 -2.40 -6.02 -3.68
C ILE A 93 -1.49 -7.23 -3.77
N PHE A 94 -0.47 -7.15 -4.63
CA PHE A 94 0.54 -8.21 -4.74
C PHE A 94 1.64 -7.99 -3.71
N ILE A 95 2.09 -9.07 -3.08
CA ILE A 95 3.17 -9.10 -2.11
C ILE A 95 4.24 -10.11 -2.54
N HIS A 96 5.51 -9.86 -2.18
CA HIS A 96 6.67 -10.65 -2.60
C HIS A 96 6.76 -10.83 -4.12
N THR A 97 6.24 -9.86 -4.87
CA THR A 97 6.27 -9.86 -6.33
C THR A 97 7.57 -9.22 -6.86
N THR A 98 7.68 -9.13 -8.16
CA THR A 98 8.76 -8.42 -8.86
C THR A 98 8.17 -7.78 -10.11
N TYR A 99 8.79 -6.68 -10.59
CA TYR A 99 8.33 -6.05 -11.82
C TYR A 99 8.19 -7.07 -12.95
N GLN A 100 7.05 -7.03 -13.59
CA GLN A 100 6.72 -7.83 -14.77
C GLN A 100 6.06 -6.90 -15.78
N GLU A 101 6.58 -6.86 -17.00
CA GLU A 101 6.18 -5.90 -18.02
C GLU A 101 4.74 -6.12 -18.50
N THR A 102 4.30 -7.36 -18.57
CA THR A 102 2.97 -7.72 -19.07
C THR A 102 2.36 -8.88 -18.30
N GLY A 103 1.04 -8.99 -18.32
CA GLY A 103 0.28 -10.11 -17.74
C GLY A 103 0.14 -10.00 -16.22
N TRP A 104 -0.42 -11.05 -15.64
CA TRP A 104 -0.60 -11.16 -14.20
C TRP A 104 0.73 -11.48 -13.51
N PRO A 105 1.08 -10.81 -12.39
CA PRO A 105 2.30 -11.13 -11.66
C PRO A 105 2.36 -12.60 -11.28
N SER A 106 3.45 -13.27 -11.67
CA SER A 106 3.63 -14.71 -11.47
C SER A 106 4.27 -15.08 -10.14
N LYS A 107 4.92 -14.11 -9.48
CA LYS A 107 5.65 -14.28 -8.23
C LYS A 107 4.87 -13.71 -7.05
N GLY A 108 4.92 -14.42 -5.92
CA GLY A 108 4.28 -13.98 -4.66
C GLY A 108 2.79 -14.33 -4.58
N TYR A 109 2.07 -13.55 -3.81
CA TYR A 109 0.63 -13.72 -3.57
C TYR A 109 -0.13 -12.44 -3.88
N GLU A 110 -1.37 -12.61 -4.32
CA GLU A 110 -2.35 -11.53 -4.44
C GLU A 110 -3.27 -11.52 -3.22
N ILE A 111 -3.42 -10.37 -2.59
CA ILE A 111 -4.43 -10.09 -1.58
C ILE A 111 -5.54 -9.30 -2.27
N GLN A 112 -6.72 -9.91 -2.32
CA GLN A 112 -7.85 -9.43 -3.11
C GLN A 112 -8.45 -8.14 -2.58
N VAL A 113 -8.81 -7.24 -3.49
CA VAL A 113 -9.58 -6.02 -3.25
C VAL A 113 -10.86 -6.09 -4.10
N ASN A 114 -11.94 -6.60 -3.51
CA ASN A 114 -13.20 -6.84 -4.20
C ASN A 114 -14.37 -6.88 -3.20
N ASN A 115 -15.23 -5.87 -3.22
CA ASN A 115 -16.39 -5.83 -2.33
C ASN A 115 -17.67 -6.31 -3.02
N SER A 116 -17.84 -6.09 -4.33
CA SER A 116 -19.09 -6.36 -5.05
C SER A 116 -18.93 -6.81 -6.50
N HIS A 117 -17.71 -7.10 -6.96
CA HIS A 117 -17.49 -7.64 -8.30
C HIS A 117 -18.12 -9.03 -8.47
N THR A 118 -18.30 -9.48 -9.70
CA THR A 118 -18.89 -10.79 -10.03
C THR A 118 -18.02 -11.98 -9.63
N ASP A 119 -16.68 -11.82 -9.53
CA ASP A 119 -15.84 -12.80 -8.84
C ASP A 119 -16.29 -12.88 -7.39
N TRP A 120 -16.50 -14.09 -6.88
CA TRP A 120 -16.99 -14.33 -5.52
C TRP A 120 -15.93 -14.16 -4.43
N ARG A 121 -14.65 -14.10 -4.80
CA ARG A 121 -13.55 -13.89 -3.86
C ARG A 121 -13.56 -12.45 -3.37
N ARG A 122 -13.69 -12.26 -2.07
CA ARG A 122 -13.85 -10.92 -1.48
C ARG A 122 -12.55 -10.36 -0.94
N THR A 123 -12.55 -9.07 -0.66
CA THR A 123 -11.46 -8.33 -0.03
C THR A 123 -10.85 -9.11 1.12
N GLY A 124 -9.52 -9.23 1.10
CA GLY A 124 -8.74 -9.98 2.08
C GLY A 124 -8.57 -11.46 1.76
N SER A 125 -9.12 -11.99 0.65
CA SER A 125 -8.72 -13.30 0.15
C SER A 125 -7.24 -13.32 -0.19
N ILE A 126 -6.54 -14.40 0.12
CA ILE A 126 -5.28 -14.75 -0.52
C ILE A 126 -5.68 -15.53 -1.77
N TYR A 127 -5.70 -14.84 -2.90
CA TYR A 127 -6.39 -15.23 -4.14
C TYR A 127 -6.06 -16.66 -4.56
N ALA A 128 -7.10 -17.49 -4.71
CA ALA A 128 -7.03 -18.91 -5.10
C ALA A 128 -6.15 -19.78 -4.19
N VAL A 129 -5.87 -19.33 -2.96
CA VAL A 129 -5.10 -20.06 -1.94
C VAL A 129 -5.96 -20.23 -0.69
N GLN A 130 -6.38 -19.13 -0.08
CA GLN A 130 -7.30 -19.11 1.05
C GLN A 130 -8.29 -17.97 0.86
N ASP A 131 -9.42 -18.30 0.25
CA ASP A 131 -10.39 -17.32 -0.20
C ASP A 131 -11.42 -16.97 0.89
N VAL A 132 -11.82 -15.71 0.92
CA VAL A 132 -12.87 -15.14 1.76
C VAL A 132 -14.11 -14.91 0.90
N LYS A 133 -15.29 -15.31 1.42
CA LYS A 133 -16.61 -15.11 0.77
C LYS A 133 -17.41 -13.98 1.38
N GLU A 134 -17.13 -13.68 2.65
CA GLU A 134 -17.83 -12.65 3.40
C GLU A 134 -17.40 -11.25 2.98
N VAL A 135 -18.37 -10.34 2.89
CA VAL A 135 -18.14 -8.92 2.59
C VAL A 135 -18.02 -8.17 3.92
N PHE A 136 -16.83 -7.68 4.25
CA PHE A 136 -16.55 -6.97 5.50
C PHE A 136 -16.70 -5.45 5.39
N VAL A 137 -16.63 -4.92 4.17
CA VAL A 137 -16.64 -3.48 3.88
C VAL A 137 -17.45 -3.20 2.62
N LYS A 138 -17.96 -1.97 2.51
CA LYS A 138 -18.84 -1.56 1.40
C LYS A 138 -18.08 -0.75 0.36
N ASP A 139 -18.60 -0.74 -0.85
CA ASP A 139 -18.16 0.19 -1.88
C ASP A 139 -18.45 1.65 -1.47
N ASN A 140 -17.66 2.57 -1.99
CA ASN A 140 -17.69 4.00 -1.70
C ASN A 140 -17.33 4.38 -0.23
N GLU A 141 -16.89 3.43 0.58
CA GLU A 141 -16.38 3.66 1.94
C GLU A 141 -14.88 3.40 1.99
N TRP A 142 -14.14 4.25 2.71
CA TRP A 142 -12.74 4.03 2.98
C TRP A 142 -12.57 2.98 4.07
N TYR A 143 -11.71 2.01 3.82
CA TYR A 143 -11.27 1.03 4.81
C TYR A 143 -9.75 0.89 4.80
N ILE A 144 -9.21 0.32 5.85
CA ILE A 144 -7.79 -0.02 5.94
C ILE A 144 -7.63 -1.51 5.62
N GLU A 145 -6.81 -1.80 4.61
CA GLU A 145 -6.30 -3.14 4.39
C GLU A 145 -4.88 -3.21 4.94
N HIS A 146 -4.66 -4.12 5.89
CA HIS A 146 -3.40 -4.29 6.58
C HIS A 146 -2.93 -5.73 6.41
N ILE A 147 -1.82 -5.90 5.71
CA ILE A 147 -1.21 -7.17 5.38
C ILE A 147 0.07 -7.30 6.21
N ILE A 148 0.21 -8.41 6.94
CA ILE A 148 1.39 -8.73 7.73
C ILE A 148 2.01 -10.00 7.16
N VAL A 149 3.28 -9.93 6.79
CA VAL A 149 4.06 -11.09 6.35
C VAL A 149 5.20 -11.29 7.32
N GLN A 150 5.24 -12.45 7.95
CA GLN A 150 6.34 -12.80 8.85
C GLN A 150 6.66 -14.30 8.72
N GLY A 151 7.86 -14.61 8.30
CA GLY A 151 8.27 -15.97 7.98
C GLY A 151 7.37 -16.58 6.91
N LYS A 152 6.67 -17.67 7.24
CA LYS A 152 5.72 -18.36 6.36
C LYS A 152 4.27 -17.93 6.54
N LYS A 153 4.00 -16.93 7.39
CA LYS A 153 2.64 -16.53 7.73
C LYS A 153 2.24 -15.23 7.05
N ILE A 154 1.04 -15.21 6.46
CA ILE A 154 0.33 -14.02 6.00
C ILE A 154 -0.88 -13.82 6.91
N THR A 155 -1.02 -12.62 7.46
CA THR A 155 -2.22 -12.19 8.18
C THR A 155 -2.82 -11.00 7.46
N VAL A 156 -4.11 -11.05 7.15
CA VAL A 156 -4.84 -9.94 6.55
C VAL A 156 -5.87 -9.40 7.54
N LYS A 157 -5.82 -8.08 7.76
CA LYS A 157 -6.79 -7.37 8.59
C LYS A 157 -7.54 -6.34 7.76
N ILE A 158 -8.82 -6.21 8.03
CA ILE A 158 -9.66 -5.12 7.53
C ILE A 158 -10.14 -4.30 8.72
N ASN A 159 -9.83 -3.00 8.73
CA ASN A 159 -10.13 -2.09 9.85
C ASN A 159 -9.72 -2.71 11.21
N ASP A 160 -8.47 -3.18 11.29
CA ASP A 160 -7.84 -3.85 12.45
C ASP A 160 -8.42 -5.21 12.85
N LYS A 161 -9.54 -5.66 12.26
CA LYS A 161 -10.09 -7.02 12.48
C LYS A 161 -9.35 -8.02 11.60
N VAL A 162 -8.76 -9.06 12.19
CA VAL A 162 -8.19 -10.19 11.44
C VAL A 162 -9.32 -10.92 10.73
N ILE A 163 -9.19 -11.07 9.40
CA ILE A 163 -10.18 -11.75 8.57
C ILE A 163 -9.60 -12.96 7.84
N ASN A 164 -8.27 -13.02 7.69
CA ASN A 164 -7.60 -14.13 7.03
C ASN A 164 -6.22 -14.35 7.65
N GLU A 165 -5.86 -15.61 7.87
CA GLU A 165 -4.53 -16.03 8.33
C GLU A 165 -4.13 -17.29 7.59
N TYR A 166 -3.02 -17.25 6.89
CA TYR A 166 -2.50 -18.37 6.12
C TYR A 166 -1.05 -18.63 6.49
N THR A 167 -0.71 -19.89 6.70
CA THR A 167 0.68 -20.32 6.88
C THR A 167 1.01 -21.26 5.72
N GLU A 168 1.98 -20.87 4.89
CA GLU A 168 2.35 -21.68 3.73
C GLU A 168 3.13 -22.94 4.12
N GLY A 169 2.92 -23.98 3.30
CA GLY A 169 3.68 -25.24 3.38
C GLY A 169 5.08 -25.11 2.78
N GLU A 170 5.71 -26.28 2.52
CA GLU A 170 7.09 -26.34 2.02
C GLU A 170 7.28 -25.74 0.62
N ASN A 171 6.28 -25.86 -0.25
CA ASN A 171 6.32 -25.36 -1.63
C ASN A 171 5.64 -23.98 -1.77
N GLY A 172 5.73 -23.14 -0.74
CA GLY A 172 5.13 -21.83 -0.73
C GLY A 172 5.82 -20.83 -1.66
N LYS A 173 5.14 -19.68 -1.89
CA LYS A 173 5.61 -18.60 -2.77
C LYS A 173 6.22 -17.43 -2.00
N LEU A 174 6.16 -17.45 -0.66
CA LEU A 174 6.78 -16.41 0.17
C LEU A 174 8.30 -16.49 0.05
N SER A 175 8.92 -15.37 -0.17
CA SER A 175 10.38 -15.24 -0.25
C SER A 175 10.80 -13.82 0.14
N SER A 176 10.98 -12.97 -0.83
CA SER A 176 11.12 -11.53 -0.74
C SER A 176 10.79 -10.91 -2.09
N GLY A 177 10.47 -9.64 -2.09
CA GLY A 177 10.15 -8.92 -3.32
C GLY A 177 9.43 -7.61 -3.00
N THR A 178 8.91 -7.00 -4.04
CA THR A 178 8.17 -5.75 -3.90
C THR A 178 6.67 -5.96 -3.68
N VAL A 179 5.94 -4.88 -3.59
CA VAL A 179 4.47 -4.82 -3.58
C VAL A 179 3.97 -4.20 -4.88
N ALA A 180 2.77 -4.57 -5.31
CA ALA A 180 2.13 -3.94 -6.45
C ALA A 180 0.62 -3.76 -6.23
N LEU A 181 0.06 -2.73 -6.87
CA LEU A 181 -1.39 -2.47 -6.91
C LEU A 181 -1.92 -2.89 -8.28
N GLN A 182 -3.07 -3.55 -8.32
CA GLN A 182 -3.65 -4.09 -9.55
C GLN A 182 -4.68 -3.14 -10.16
N GLY A 183 -4.56 -2.89 -11.47
CA GLY A 183 -5.66 -2.51 -12.35
C GLY A 183 -6.18 -3.76 -13.02
N HIS A 184 -7.43 -4.14 -12.72
CA HIS A 184 -7.97 -5.43 -13.17
C HIS A 184 -8.60 -5.35 -14.56
N ASP A 185 -9.49 -4.39 -14.77
CA ASP A 185 -10.26 -4.22 -16.01
C ASP A 185 -10.80 -2.78 -16.14
N PRO A 186 -11.25 -2.35 -17.34
CA PRO A 186 -11.71 -0.97 -17.58
C PRO A 186 -12.95 -0.54 -16.81
N LYS A 187 -13.67 -1.44 -16.16
CA LYS A 187 -14.87 -1.14 -15.35
C LYS A 187 -14.55 -1.02 -13.87
N SER A 188 -13.39 -1.54 -13.46
CA SER A 188 -12.95 -1.54 -12.07
C SER A 188 -12.30 -0.21 -11.72
N LYS A 189 -12.89 0.53 -10.77
CA LYS A 189 -12.31 1.77 -10.26
C LYS A 189 -12.06 1.68 -8.77
N VAL A 190 -10.79 1.86 -8.39
CA VAL A 190 -10.33 1.75 -7.00
C VAL A 190 -9.41 2.93 -6.67
N TYR A 191 -9.42 3.34 -5.41
CA TYR A 191 -8.58 4.40 -4.88
C TYR A 191 -7.73 3.87 -3.74
N TYR A 192 -6.45 4.28 -3.73
CA TYR A 192 -5.49 3.93 -2.70
C TYR A 192 -4.83 5.20 -2.15
N LYS A 193 -4.73 5.30 -0.83
CA LYS A 193 -3.99 6.38 -0.16
C LYS A 193 -3.36 5.90 1.13
N GLU A 194 -2.47 6.71 1.71
CA GLU A 194 -1.74 6.36 2.94
C GLU A 194 -1.08 4.98 2.79
N VAL A 195 -0.36 4.79 1.68
CA VAL A 195 0.34 3.54 1.37
C VAL A 195 1.62 3.49 2.18
N MET A 196 1.67 2.62 3.17
CA MET A 196 2.76 2.56 4.14
C MET A 196 3.29 1.14 4.32
N ILE A 197 4.57 1.06 4.64
CA ILE A 197 5.22 -0.21 5.00
C ILE A 197 6.01 -0.06 6.29
N LYS A 198 6.11 -1.15 7.04
CA LYS A 198 7.00 -1.28 8.19
C LYS A 198 7.78 -2.58 8.05
N ILE A 199 9.09 -2.47 8.04
CA ILE A 199 9.97 -3.64 7.97
C ILE A 199 9.98 -4.33 9.32
N LEU A 200 9.83 -5.65 9.31
CA LEU A 200 9.91 -6.50 10.49
C LEU A 200 11.25 -7.25 10.50
N PRO A 201 11.77 -7.57 11.69
CA PRO A 201 12.97 -8.39 11.81
C PRO A 201 12.75 -9.82 11.30
N ASP A 202 13.87 -10.49 10.95
CA ASP A 202 13.92 -11.91 10.58
C ASP A 202 13.70 -12.83 11.78
#